data_0ab3a72de24ea9d4165f1e57d21e4247
#
_entry.id   0ab3a72de24ea9d4165f1e57d21e4247
#
_cell.length_a   1.000
_cell.length_b   1.000
_cell.length_c   1.000
_cell.angle_alpha   90.00
_cell.angle_beta   90.00
_cell.angle_gamma   90.00
#
_symmetry.space_group_name_H-M   'P 1'
#
loop_
_entity.id
_entity.type
_entity.pdbx_description
1 polymer ?
#
loop_
_entity_poly.entity_id
_entity_poly.type
_entity_poly.pdbx_seq_one_letter_code
_entity_poly.pdbx_strand_id
1 'polypeptide(L)'
;MIRIALLVMAITLGAEGLGDLHAATGNSWPMFRGDPAQSGVSPARIPEAPVLKWRFKTGGAVSATAAIVDGAVFIGSADSNVVCLSLSDGSKRWSFRTGGPVEASPLVLDGRVFIGDTLTNFFALDAKTGAKLWSQGFDDKIKSSANWITGTNGTSTNILVGGYDFKLYSLEATTGKSNWVYETGNYINGSPAISRGRTAFGGCDAIVHVVDVVGGKKLREIEAGAYIAASGAMEGNLLYVGHYENELLCVDVEEGKILWKYRDRAFPFMSSPAVTADRVVIGSRDKRLHCIQRADGKPVWTFQTRGKVESSPVVAGDRVIVGSDDGRLYIVSLADGKERWNYELGQPIQSSPAVVDGHIVIGCDDGFVYCFGSPH
;
A
#
# COMPACT_ATOMS: atom_id res chain seq x y z
N MET A 1 4.71 29.75 60.29
CA MET A 1 5.39 29.72 58.97
C MET A 1 4.94 28.48 58.26
N ILE A 2 3.93 28.65 57.40
CA ILE A 2 3.34 27.56 56.62
C ILE A 2 3.98 27.62 55.24
N ARG A 3 4.70 26.55 54.85
CA ARG A 3 5.26 26.39 53.48
C ARG A 3 4.22 25.76 52.60
N ILE A 4 3.74 26.51 51.62
CA ILE A 4 2.89 26.05 50.53
C ILE A 4 3.83 25.43 49.46
N ALA A 5 3.72 24.13 49.25
CA ALA A 5 4.38 23.44 48.13
C ALA A 5 3.48 23.55 46.90
N LEU A 6 3.92 24.31 45.88
CA LEU A 6 3.28 24.29 44.55
C LEU A 6 3.67 22.98 43.85
N LEU A 7 2.69 22.13 43.61
CA LEU A 7 2.79 20.96 42.76
C LEU A 7 2.58 21.43 41.31
N VAL A 8 3.65 21.53 40.55
CA VAL A 8 3.57 21.77 39.10
C VAL A 8 3.26 20.43 38.43
N MET A 9 2.01 20.25 38.04
CA MET A 9 1.55 19.12 37.25
C MET A 9 1.89 19.40 35.78
N ALA A 10 2.99 18.83 35.27
CA ALA A 10 3.31 18.84 33.85
C ALA A 10 2.32 17.93 33.13
N ILE A 11 1.36 18.51 32.43
CA ILE A 11 0.48 17.78 31.50
C ILE A 11 1.32 17.54 30.25
N THR A 12 1.89 16.35 30.15
CA THR A 12 2.37 15.84 28.86
C THR A 12 1.15 15.47 28.03
N LEU A 13 0.71 16.38 27.17
CA LEU A 13 -0.21 16.05 26.08
C LEU A 13 0.56 15.13 25.13
N GLY A 14 0.28 13.83 25.22
CA GLY A 14 0.76 12.85 24.29
C GLY A 14 0.23 13.20 22.88
N ALA A 15 1.12 13.21 21.92
CA ALA A 15 0.81 13.29 20.49
C ALA A 15 0.26 11.93 19.98
N GLU A 16 -0.68 11.35 20.72
CA GLU A 16 -1.43 10.16 20.32
C GLU A 16 -2.86 10.62 20.02
N GLY A 17 -3.22 10.78 18.75
CA GLY A 17 -4.64 10.99 18.47
C GLY A 17 -5.07 11.66 17.17
N LEU A 18 -4.25 11.76 16.13
CA LEU A 18 -4.71 12.29 14.84
C LEU A 18 -4.41 11.36 13.63
N GLY A 19 -3.81 10.18 13.87
CA GLY A 19 -3.48 9.21 12.81
C GLY A 19 -4.56 8.18 12.47
N ASP A 20 -5.56 8.00 13.36
CA ASP A 20 -6.44 6.81 13.28
C ASP A 20 -7.69 6.97 12.42
N LEU A 21 -8.05 8.19 12.00
CA LEU A 21 -9.31 8.42 11.28
C LEU A 21 -9.31 7.94 9.82
N HIS A 22 -8.14 7.65 9.24
CA HIS A 22 -8.01 7.27 7.82
C HIS A 22 -7.14 6.03 7.57
N ALA A 23 -6.87 5.24 8.60
CA ALA A 23 -6.25 3.92 8.45
C ALA A 23 -7.29 2.87 8.07
N ALA A 24 -6.83 1.67 7.70
CA ALA A 24 -7.72 0.53 7.51
C ALA A 24 -8.51 0.24 8.80
N THR A 25 -9.81 0.16 8.66
CA THR A 25 -10.75 -0.28 9.70
C THR A 25 -11.46 -1.54 9.24
N GLY A 26 -12.31 -2.14 10.08
CA GLY A 26 -13.14 -3.26 9.62
C GLY A 26 -13.92 -2.92 8.33
N ASN A 27 -14.35 -1.67 8.15
CA ASN A 27 -15.20 -1.24 7.04
C ASN A 27 -14.48 -0.37 5.98
N SER A 28 -13.17 -0.11 6.12
CA SER A 28 -12.44 0.79 5.24
C SER A 28 -11.05 0.28 4.90
N TRP A 29 -10.67 0.41 3.62
CA TRP A 29 -9.33 0.17 3.08
C TRP A 29 -8.99 1.35 2.15
N PRO A 30 -8.59 2.51 2.70
CA PRO A 30 -8.64 3.78 1.97
C PRO A 30 -7.51 3.99 0.97
N MET A 31 -6.48 3.14 0.98
CA MET A 31 -5.26 3.33 0.19
C MET A 31 -4.52 2.01 -0.04
N PHE A 32 -3.48 2.06 -0.84
CA PHE A 32 -2.55 0.95 -1.01
C PHE A 32 -1.99 0.49 0.34
N ARG A 33 -2.06 -0.82 0.62
CA ARG A 33 -1.65 -1.48 1.87
C ARG A 33 -2.46 -1.09 3.11
N GLY A 34 -3.51 -0.26 2.99
CA GLY A 34 -4.54 0.02 3.99
C GLY A 34 -4.24 1.19 4.94
N ASP A 35 -2.99 1.51 5.20
CA ASP A 35 -2.59 2.56 6.15
C ASP A 35 -1.31 3.31 5.69
N PRO A 36 -0.98 4.48 6.28
CA PRO A 36 0.21 5.24 5.91
C PRO A 36 1.54 4.51 6.13
N ALA A 37 1.62 3.61 7.09
CA ALA A 37 2.80 2.77 7.32
C ALA A 37 2.93 1.65 6.28
N GLN A 38 1.88 1.44 5.48
CA GLN A 38 1.76 0.38 4.47
C GLN A 38 1.89 -1.03 5.06
N SER A 39 1.31 -1.22 6.25
CA SER A 39 1.43 -2.45 7.02
C SER A 39 0.90 -3.69 6.29
N GLY A 40 -0.09 -3.53 5.40
CA GLY A 40 -0.75 -4.64 4.73
C GLY A 40 -1.56 -5.51 5.69
N VAL A 41 -2.02 -4.94 6.80
CA VAL A 41 -2.83 -5.62 7.81
C VAL A 41 -4.22 -5.00 7.86
N SER A 42 -5.24 -5.84 7.80
CA SER A 42 -6.63 -5.44 7.97
C SER A 42 -7.18 -5.96 9.30
N PRO A 43 -7.86 -5.14 10.08
CA PRO A 43 -8.59 -5.60 11.26
C PRO A 43 -9.90 -6.33 10.89
N ALA A 44 -10.23 -6.41 9.59
CA ALA A 44 -11.46 -6.98 9.08
C ALA A 44 -11.56 -8.49 9.31
N ARG A 45 -12.80 -8.96 9.45
CA ARG A 45 -13.11 -10.38 9.49
C ARG A 45 -13.58 -10.84 8.12
N ILE A 46 -12.94 -11.88 7.59
CA ILE A 46 -13.32 -12.50 6.32
C ILE A 46 -13.94 -13.88 6.54
N PRO A 47 -14.86 -14.32 5.66
CA PRO A 47 -15.44 -15.65 5.76
C PRO A 47 -14.40 -16.76 5.57
N GLU A 48 -14.66 -17.97 6.08
CA GLU A 48 -13.75 -19.12 5.92
C GLU A 48 -13.61 -19.58 4.48
N ALA A 49 -14.73 -19.61 3.77
CA ALA A 49 -14.82 -19.97 2.37
C ALA A 49 -15.60 -18.87 1.63
N PRO A 50 -14.92 -17.77 1.24
CA PRO A 50 -15.57 -16.70 0.52
C PRO A 50 -16.10 -17.19 -0.84
N VAL A 51 -17.26 -16.66 -1.24
CA VAL A 51 -17.84 -16.92 -2.55
C VAL A 51 -17.80 -15.66 -3.41
N LEU A 52 -17.76 -15.83 -4.73
CA LEU A 52 -17.86 -14.71 -5.66
C LEU A 52 -19.23 -14.04 -5.50
N LYS A 53 -19.23 -12.74 -5.16
CA LYS A 53 -20.43 -11.91 -5.02
C LYS A 53 -20.77 -11.21 -6.33
N TRP A 54 -19.78 -10.56 -6.92
CA TRP A 54 -19.88 -9.88 -8.19
C TRP A 54 -18.53 -9.76 -8.89
N ARG A 55 -18.56 -9.47 -10.16
CA ARG A 55 -17.41 -9.05 -10.96
C ARG A 55 -17.80 -7.91 -11.89
N PHE A 56 -16.89 -6.98 -12.09
CA PHE A 56 -17.08 -5.84 -12.99
C PHE A 56 -16.00 -5.86 -14.08
N LYS A 57 -16.42 -5.78 -15.36
CA LYS A 57 -15.50 -5.76 -16.50
C LYS A 57 -15.02 -4.34 -16.78
N THR A 58 -13.71 -4.14 -16.79
CA THR A 58 -13.03 -2.96 -17.34
C THR A 58 -12.59 -3.21 -18.78
N GLY A 59 -12.03 -2.19 -19.44
CA GLY A 59 -11.50 -2.32 -20.80
C GLY A 59 -10.05 -2.80 -20.89
N GLY A 60 -9.36 -3.03 -19.76
CA GLY A 60 -7.94 -3.42 -19.72
C GLY A 60 -7.60 -4.18 -18.44
N ALA A 61 -6.36 -4.66 -18.33
CA ALA A 61 -5.87 -5.33 -17.12
C ALA A 61 -6.03 -4.45 -15.87
N VAL A 62 -6.25 -5.07 -14.71
CA VAL A 62 -6.41 -4.39 -13.42
C VAL A 62 -5.30 -4.85 -12.48
N SER A 63 -4.16 -4.16 -12.50
CA SER A 63 -3.02 -4.39 -11.61
C SER A 63 -3.06 -3.53 -10.34
N ALA A 64 -3.80 -2.42 -10.35
CA ALA A 64 -3.98 -1.57 -9.18
C ALA A 64 -4.72 -2.30 -8.05
N THR A 65 -4.40 -1.96 -6.79
CA THR A 65 -5.20 -2.35 -5.63
C THR A 65 -6.40 -1.41 -5.49
N ALA A 66 -7.56 -1.94 -5.16
CA ALA A 66 -8.72 -1.11 -4.89
C ALA A 66 -8.59 -0.34 -3.57
N ALA A 67 -9.17 0.87 -3.51
CA ALA A 67 -9.51 1.50 -2.25
C ALA A 67 -11.00 1.29 -1.96
N ILE A 68 -11.35 1.07 -0.69
CA ILE A 68 -12.73 0.82 -0.24
C ILE A 68 -13.06 1.78 0.89
N VAL A 69 -14.00 2.68 0.67
CA VAL A 69 -14.46 3.68 1.64
C VAL A 69 -15.96 3.88 1.50
N ASP A 70 -16.69 3.92 2.60
CA ASP A 70 -18.14 4.18 2.66
C ASP A 70 -18.97 3.31 1.69
N GLY A 71 -18.62 2.02 1.60
CA GLY A 71 -19.29 1.06 0.70
C GLY A 71 -19.09 1.37 -0.78
N ALA A 72 -18.07 2.13 -1.14
CA ALA A 72 -17.64 2.37 -2.51
C ALA A 72 -16.24 1.76 -2.74
N VAL A 73 -16.05 1.17 -3.92
CA VAL A 73 -14.80 0.59 -4.40
C VAL A 73 -14.25 1.49 -5.50
N PHE A 74 -13.04 2.02 -5.30
CA PHE A 74 -12.34 2.87 -6.26
C PHE A 74 -11.14 2.10 -6.82
N ILE A 75 -11.00 2.05 -8.15
CA ILE A 75 -9.92 1.30 -8.77
C ILE A 75 -9.56 1.85 -10.14
N GLY A 76 -8.27 1.81 -10.48
CA GLY A 76 -7.75 2.14 -11.80
C GLY A 76 -7.59 0.92 -12.69
N SER A 77 -7.55 1.13 -14.00
CA SER A 77 -7.36 0.09 -14.99
C SER A 77 -6.44 0.55 -16.14
N ALA A 78 -5.82 -0.41 -16.82
CA ALA A 78 -4.97 -0.16 -17.98
C ALA A 78 -5.75 0.42 -19.19
N ASP A 79 -7.08 0.48 -19.16
CA ASP A 79 -7.91 1.15 -20.16
C ASP A 79 -8.00 2.68 -19.98
N SER A 80 -7.19 3.24 -19.09
CA SER A 80 -7.15 4.68 -18.76
C SER A 80 -8.40 5.18 -18.03
N ASN A 81 -9.09 4.31 -17.29
CA ASN A 81 -10.22 4.70 -16.46
C ASN A 81 -9.96 4.45 -14.98
N VAL A 82 -10.47 5.37 -14.17
CA VAL A 82 -10.74 5.17 -12.75
C VAL A 82 -12.23 4.96 -12.60
N VAL A 83 -12.64 3.88 -11.94
CA VAL A 83 -14.07 3.57 -11.72
C VAL A 83 -14.38 3.58 -10.24
N CYS A 84 -15.60 4.02 -9.91
CA CYS A 84 -16.21 3.85 -8.60
C CYS A 84 -17.36 2.87 -8.72
N LEU A 85 -17.32 1.80 -7.92
CA LEU A 85 -18.33 0.75 -7.89
C LEU A 85 -19.00 0.71 -6.52
N SER A 86 -20.19 0.17 -6.45
CA SER A 86 -20.82 -0.19 -5.19
C SER A 86 -20.21 -1.48 -4.66
N LEU A 87 -19.78 -1.50 -3.38
CA LEU A 87 -19.22 -2.70 -2.74
C LEU A 87 -20.26 -3.83 -2.67
N SER A 88 -21.56 -3.51 -2.51
CA SER A 88 -22.60 -4.49 -2.29
C SER A 88 -22.92 -5.33 -3.52
N ASP A 89 -22.89 -4.73 -4.72
CA ASP A 89 -23.38 -5.36 -5.95
C ASP A 89 -22.50 -5.15 -7.19
N GLY A 90 -21.39 -4.39 -7.07
CA GLY A 90 -20.50 -4.10 -8.19
C GLY A 90 -21.05 -3.12 -9.22
N SER A 91 -22.23 -2.51 -8.99
CA SER A 91 -22.77 -1.52 -9.89
C SER A 91 -21.90 -0.28 -10.00
N LYS A 92 -21.69 0.21 -11.23
CA LYS A 92 -20.86 1.39 -11.48
C LYS A 92 -21.60 2.65 -11.03
N ARG A 93 -21.00 3.40 -10.11
CA ARG A 93 -21.47 4.73 -9.67
C ARG A 93 -21.00 5.82 -10.62
N TRP A 94 -19.72 5.82 -10.98
CA TRP A 94 -19.12 6.75 -11.93
C TRP A 94 -17.83 6.18 -12.54
N SER A 95 -17.34 6.83 -13.59
CA SER A 95 -16.02 6.59 -14.16
C SER A 95 -15.39 7.90 -14.59
N PHE A 96 -14.07 8.00 -14.45
CA PHE A 96 -13.27 9.15 -14.90
C PHE A 96 -12.16 8.64 -15.82
N ARG A 97 -11.99 9.29 -16.98
CA ARG A 97 -10.92 8.99 -17.93
C ARG A 97 -9.70 9.86 -17.66
N THR A 98 -8.56 9.24 -17.33
CA THR A 98 -7.30 9.93 -17.02
C THR A 98 -6.59 10.42 -18.28
N GLY A 99 -6.48 9.62 -19.29
CA GLY A 99 -5.71 9.88 -20.51
C GLY A 99 -4.68 8.79 -20.77
N GLY A 100 -4.06 8.25 -19.72
CA GLY A 100 -3.13 7.15 -19.75
C GLY A 100 -3.55 5.97 -18.85
N PRO A 101 -2.97 4.77 -19.04
CA PRO A 101 -3.19 3.63 -18.16
C PRO A 101 -2.99 3.98 -16.68
N VAL A 102 -3.79 3.37 -15.81
CA VAL A 102 -3.74 3.57 -14.36
C VAL A 102 -3.24 2.31 -13.70
N GLU A 103 -1.98 2.31 -13.26
CA GLU A 103 -1.34 1.21 -12.54
C GLU A 103 -1.23 1.50 -11.03
N ALA A 104 -1.18 2.78 -10.65
CA ALA A 104 -1.18 3.21 -9.27
C ALA A 104 -2.51 2.89 -8.58
N SER A 105 -2.44 2.56 -7.28
CA SER A 105 -3.64 2.37 -6.46
C SER A 105 -4.18 3.73 -5.97
N PRO A 106 -5.50 3.92 -5.94
CA PRO A 106 -6.08 5.17 -5.45
C PRO A 106 -5.88 5.34 -3.94
N LEU A 107 -5.71 6.58 -3.51
CA LEU A 107 -5.88 7.03 -2.14
C LEU A 107 -7.21 7.76 -2.02
N VAL A 108 -8.06 7.35 -1.08
CA VAL A 108 -9.32 8.02 -0.78
C VAL A 108 -9.25 8.70 0.59
N LEU A 109 -9.37 10.02 0.59
CA LEU A 109 -9.17 10.83 1.78
C LEU A 109 -10.05 12.08 1.71
N ASP A 110 -10.77 12.40 2.79
CA ASP A 110 -11.59 13.61 2.92
C ASP A 110 -12.52 13.86 1.73
N GLY A 111 -13.20 12.80 1.25
CA GLY A 111 -14.12 12.87 0.10
C GLY A 111 -13.43 13.08 -1.26
N ARG A 112 -12.12 12.86 -1.35
CA ARG A 112 -11.34 12.97 -2.58
C ARG A 112 -10.66 11.63 -2.92
N VAL A 113 -10.48 11.39 -4.21
CA VAL A 113 -9.68 10.28 -4.75
C VAL A 113 -8.43 10.87 -5.39
N PHE A 114 -7.26 10.46 -4.91
CA PHE A 114 -5.97 10.86 -5.47
C PHE A 114 -5.39 9.68 -6.25
N ILE A 115 -4.99 9.94 -7.51
CA ILE A 115 -4.55 8.89 -8.42
C ILE A 115 -3.63 9.43 -9.52
N GLY A 116 -2.57 8.67 -9.84
CA GLY A 116 -1.67 8.94 -10.95
C GLY A 116 -1.94 8.07 -12.17
N ASP A 117 -1.60 8.57 -13.35
CA ASP A 117 -1.56 7.76 -14.58
C ASP A 117 -0.12 7.55 -15.07
N THR A 118 0.03 6.68 -16.08
CA THR A 118 1.35 6.39 -16.69
C THR A 118 1.72 7.36 -17.81
N LEU A 119 0.96 8.44 -18.01
CA LEU A 119 1.31 9.51 -18.95
C LEU A 119 1.95 10.73 -18.29
N THR A 120 1.83 10.98 -17.02
CA THR A 120 2.41 12.13 -16.30
C THR A 120 1.41 12.86 -15.41
N ASN A 121 0.15 12.48 -15.38
CA ASN A 121 -0.85 13.24 -14.66
C ASN A 121 -1.17 12.63 -13.29
N PHE A 122 -1.25 13.49 -12.31
CA PHE A 122 -1.77 13.18 -10.98
C PHE A 122 -3.06 13.98 -10.75
N PHE A 123 -4.12 13.30 -10.32
CA PHE A 123 -5.45 13.86 -10.19
C PHE A 123 -5.96 13.82 -8.76
N ALA A 124 -6.77 14.82 -8.39
CA ALA A 124 -7.75 14.72 -7.33
C ALA A 124 -9.15 14.78 -7.94
N LEU A 125 -9.94 13.77 -7.60
CA LEU A 125 -11.33 13.66 -8.02
C LEU A 125 -12.25 13.75 -6.82
N ASP A 126 -13.46 14.26 -6.99
CA ASP A 126 -14.52 14.15 -6.00
C ASP A 126 -14.95 12.69 -5.86
N ALA A 127 -14.86 12.13 -4.66
CA ALA A 127 -15.12 10.70 -4.44
C ALA A 127 -16.57 10.30 -4.71
N LYS A 128 -17.53 11.23 -4.56
CA LYS A 128 -18.95 10.96 -4.76
C LYS A 128 -19.36 11.01 -6.24
N THR A 129 -18.79 11.93 -7.01
CA THR A 129 -19.22 12.23 -8.38
C THR A 129 -18.22 11.84 -9.45
N GLY A 130 -16.94 11.63 -9.11
CA GLY A 130 -15.84 11.43 -10.06
C GLY A 130 -15.41 12.71 -10.79
N ALA A 131 -15.94 13.86 -10.44
CA ALA A 131 -15.55 15.14 -11.04
C ALA A 131 -14.11 15.49 -10.70
N LYS A 132 -13.34 15.95 -11.71
CA LYS A 132 -11.97 16.42 -11.47
C LYS A 132 -11.98 17.70 -10.65
N LEU A 133 -11.33 17.68 -9.49
CA LEU A 133 -11.14 18.84 -8.63
C LEU A 133 -9.90 19.62 -9.08
N TRP A 134 -8.79 18.92 -9.26
CA TRP A 134 -7.54 19.46 -9.81
C TRP A 134 -6.70 18.37 -10.47
N SER A 135 -5.67 18.77 -11.19
CA SER A 135 -4.65 17.89 -11.71
C SER A 135 -3.30 18.58 -11.72
N GLN A 136 -2.24 17.81 -11.45
CA GLN A 136 -0.83 18.23 -11.47
C GLN A 136 -0.09 17.39 -12.51
N GLY A 137 0.69 18.04 -13.39
CA GLY A 137 1.59 17.37 -14.33
C GLY A 137 2.93 17.06 -13.67
N PHE A 138 3.47 15.88 -13.96
CA PHE A 138 4.81 15.43 -13.57
C PHE A 138 5.67 15.31 -14.84
N ASP A 139 6.99 15.18 -14.68
CA ASP A 139 7.89 15.11 -15.84
C ASP A 139 7.98 13.69 -16.45
N ASP A 140 7.49 12.65 -15.72
CA ASP A 140 7.40 11.27 -16.18
C ASP A 140 6.20 10.57 -15.51
N LYS A 141 5.98 9.30 -15.84
CA LYS A 141 4.85 8.47 -15.38
C LYS A 141 4.81 8.29 -13.85
N ILE A 142 3.60 8.08 -13.34
CA ILE A 142 3.35 7.85 -11.93
C ILE A 142 2.85 6.42 -11.74
N LYS A 143 3.68 5.57 -11.14
CA LYS A 143 3.33 4.19 -10.75
C LYS A 143 3.19 4.01 -9.25
N SER A 144 3.83 4.88 -8.47
CA SER A 144 3.73 4.92 -7.01
C SER A 144 2.31 5.27 -6.60
N SER A 145 1.77 4.56 -5.62
CA SER A 145 0.52 4.93 -4.97
C SER A 145 0.76 6.04 -3.97
N ALA A 146 -0.18 6.98 -3.90
CA ALA A 146 -0.06 8.12 -3.00
C ALA A 146 -0.23 7.72 -1.53
N ASN A 147 0.45 8.45 -0.66
CA ASN A 147 0.27 8.43 0.78
C ASN A 147 -0.07 9.83 1.29
N TRP A 148 -0.34 10.02 2.56
CA TRP A 148 -0.77 11.29 3.11
C TRP A 148 -0.22 11.56 4.50
N ILE A 149 -0.16 12.85 4.85
CA ILE A 149 0.19 13.34 6.19
C ILE A 149 -0.71 14.50 6.59
N THR A 150 -0.92 14.68 7.88
CA THR A 150 -1.45 15.93 8.42
C THR A 150 -0.33 16.96 8.47
N GLY A 151 -0.57 18.15 7.95
CA GLY A 151 0.38 19.25 8.02
C GLY A 151 0.60 19.75 9.46
N THR A 152 1.67 20.51 9.67
CA THR A 152 2.10 21.03 10.99
C THR A 152 1.08 21.89 11.69
N ASN A 153 0.18 22.51 10.94
CA ASN A 153 -0.91 23.32 11.48
C ASN A 153 -2.09 22.49 12.00
N GLY A 154 -2.05 21.13 11.84
CA GLY A 154 -3.12 20.22 12.24
C GLY A 154 -4.42 20.33 11.41
N THR A 155 -4.44 21.18 10.40
CA THR A 155 -5.64 21.47 9.58
C THR A 155 -5.46 21.21 8.10
N SER A 156 -4.24 21.26 7.57
CA SER A 156 -3.94 20.93 6.20
C SER A 156 -3.60 19.45 6.05
N THR A 157 -3.92 18.89 4.91
CA THR A 157 -3.52 17.54 4.53
C THR A 157 -2.63 17.62 3.30
N ASN A 158 -1.53 16.89 3.33
CA ASN A 158 -0.58 16.82 2.23
C ASN A 158 -0.51 15.38 1.70
N ILE A 159 -0.40 15.28 0.39
CA ILE A 159 -0.28 14.02 -0.35
C ILE A 159 1.18 13.83 -0.73
N LEU A 160 1.74 12.65 -0.43
CA LEU A 160 3.07 12.26 -0.84
C LEU A 160 2.97 11.26 -1.98
N VAL A 161 3.67 11.52 -3.09
CA VAL A 161 3.67 10.64 -4.26
C VAL A 161 5.02 10.68 -4.98
N GLY A 162 5.55 9.50 -5.33
CA GLY A 162 6.78 9.36 -6.10
C GLY A 162 6.51 9.25 -7.60
N GLY A 163 7.43 9.75 -8.42
CA GLY A 163 7.39 9.69 -9.88
C GLY A 163 8.60 8.98 -10.49
N TYR A 164 8.48 8.60 -11.75
CA TYR A 164 9.61 8.12 -12.56
C TYR A 164 10.51 9.27 -13.04
N ASP A 165 10.14 10.50 -12.73
CA ASP A 165 10.97 11.70 -12.87
C ASP A 165 11.99 11.90 -11.73
N PHE A 166 12.21 10.85 -10.92
CA PHE A 166 13.17 10.77 -9.80
C PHE A 166 12.78 11.65 -8.61
N LYS A 167 11.52 12.07 -8.52
CA LYS A 167 11.07 13.02 -7.50
C LYS A 167 9.99 12.43 -6.62
N LEU A 168 10.09 12.72 -5.31
CA LEU A 168 9.01 12.58 -4.35
C LEU A 168 8.40 13.96 -4.12
N TYR A 169 7.11 14.07 -4.35
CA TYR A 169 6.35 15.31 -4.19
C TYR A 169 5.52 15.29 -2.91
N SER A 170 5.45 16.44 -2.25
CA SER A 170 4.42 16.73 -1.27
C SER A 170 3.48 17.79 -1.84
N LEU A 171 2.23 17.42 -2.03
CA LEU A 171 1.20 18.25 -2.63
C LEU A 171 0.13 18.57 -1.59
N GLU A 172 -0.35 19.82 -1.57
CA GLU A 172 -1.53 20.18 -0.79
C GLU A 172 -2.77 19.45 -1.33
N ALA A 173 -3.47 18.71 -0.47
CA ALA A 173 -4.60 17.85 -0.89
C ALA A 173 -5.76 18.62 -1.52
N THR A 174 -5.96 19.89 -1.14
CA THR A 174 -7.08 20.73 -1.61
C THR A 174 -6.82 21.37 -2.97
N THR A 175 -5.58 21.73 -3.26
CA THR A 175 -5.22 22.54 -4.45
C THR A 175 -4.29 21.85 -5.43
N GLY A 176 -3.59 20.79 -4.99
CA GLY A 176 -2.52 20.13 -5.76
C GLY A 176 -1.21 20.95 -5.82
N LYS A 177 -1.13 22.08 -5.11
CA LYS A 177 0.08 22.89 -5.07
C LYS A 177 1.20 22.12 -4.36
N SER A 178 2.41 22.13 -4.96
CA SER A 178 3.59 21.53 -4.36
C SER A 178 4.05 22.33 -3.13
N ASN A 179 4.25 21.64 -2.01
CA ASN A 179 4.85 22.19 -0.79
C ASN A 179 6.36 22.06 -0.82
N TRP A 180 6.83 20.87 -1.21
CA TRP A 180 8.24 20.56 -1.39
C TRP A 180 8.42 19.39 -2.37
N VAL A 181 9.62 19.28 -2.90
CA VAL A 181 10.06 18.20 -3.78
C VAL A 181 11.40 17.67 -3.25
N TYR A 182 11.55 16.35 -3.21
CA TYR A 182 12.79 15.67 -2.89
C TYR A 182 13.27 14.87 -4.11
N GLU A 183 14.53 15.04 -4.51
CA GLU A 183 15.11 14.37 -5.67
C GLU A 183 15.92 13.14 -5.27
N THR A 184 15.79 12.06 -6.03
CA THR A 184 16.54 10.80 -5.91
C THR A 184 17.47 10.61 -7.10
N GLY A 185 18.30 9.57 -7.07
CA GLY A 185 19.22 9.25 -8.16
C GLY A 185 18.59 8.51 -9.34
N ASN A 186 17.37 7.96 -9.17
CA ASN A 186 16.69 7.15 -10.19
C ASN A 186 15.18 7.05 -9.90
N TYR A 187 14.43 6.28 -10.72
CA TYR A 187 12.99 6.06 -10.60
C TYR A 187 12.54 5.68 -9.20
N ILE A 188 11.45 6.32 -8.72
CA ILE A 188 10.75 5.92 -7.51
C ILE A 188 9.63 4.96 -7.90
N ASN A 189 9.85 3.65 -7.67
CA ASN A 189 8.86 2.61 -7.93
C ASN A 189 7.94 2.39 -6.74
N GLY A 190 8.51 2.35 -5.53
CA GLY A 190 7.80 2.09 -4.30
C GLY A 190 6.93 3.26 -3.87
N SER A 191 5.78 2.96 -3.29
CA SER A 191 4.95 3.96 -2.61
C SER A 191 5.63 4.36 -1.29
N PRO A 192 5.64 5.64 -0.91
CA PRO A 192 6.30 6.10 0.30
C PRO A 192 5.57 5.60 1.55
N ALA A 193 6.21 4.80 2.39
CA ALA A 193 5.68 4.40 3.69
C ALA A 193 5.96 5.49 4.73
N ILE A 194 5.04 5.75 5.64
CA ILE A 194 5.13 6.84 6.61
C ILE A 194 4.97 6.33 8.04
N SER A 195 5.90 6.71 8.90
CA SER A 195 5.82 6.46 10.34
C SER A 195 6.59 7.53 11.11
N ARG A 196 6.09 7.96 12.26
CA ARG A 196 6.77 8.87 13.19
C ARG A 196 7.37 10.13 12.53
N GLY A 197 6.60 10.77 11.63
CA GLY A 197 7.03 12.00 10.95
C GLY A 197 8.10 11.82 9.88
N ARG A 198 8.36 10.58 9.45
CA ARG A 198 9.31 10.23 8.39
C ARG A 198 8.62 9.44 7.31
N THR A 199 9.06 9.62 6.08
CA THR A 199 8.75 8.69 5.00
C THR A 199 10.01 7.92 4.62
N ALA A 200 9.84 6.62 4.35
CA ALA A 200 10.88 5.77 3.82
C ALA A 200 10.41 5.06 2.56
N PHE A 201 11.23 5.06 1.53
CA PHE A 201 10.94 4.45 0.24
C PHE A 201 12.24 4.08 -0.47
N GLY A 202 12.14 3.23 -1.47
CA GLY A 202 13.27 2.84 -2.32
C GLY A 202 12.97 3.08 -3.79
N GLY A 203 14.01 3.00 -4.59
CA GLY A 203 13.95 3.17 -6.03
C GLY A 203 15.00 2.36 -6.79
N CYS A 204 15.14 2.65 -8.07
CA CYS A 204 16.13 2.02 -8.95
C CYS A 204 17.57 2.53 -8.74
N ASP A 205 17.84 3.34 -7.73
CA ASP A 205 19.17 3.78 -7.31
C ASP A 205 19.81 2.88 -6.23
N ALA A 206 19.10 1.83 -5.82
CA ALA A 206 19.53 0.89 -4.78
C ALA A 206 19.67 1.53 -3.37
N ILE A 207 18.97 2.64 -3.15
CA ILE A 207 18.99 3.41 -1.90
C ILE A 207 17.62 3.32 -1.20
N VAL A 208 17.63 3.15 0.11
CA VAL A 208 16.49 3.49 0.97
C VAL A 208 16.63 4.95 1.38
N HIS A 209 15.74 5.79 0.87
CA HIS A 209 15.65 7.20 1.23
C HIS A 209 14.76 7.37 2.45
N VAL A 210 15.23 8.16 3.41
CA VAL A 210 14.47 8.55 4.61
C VAL A 210 14.37 10.07 4.61
N VAL A 211 13.14 10.57 4.56
CA VAL A 211 12.86 12.00 4.38
C VAL A 211 11.90 12.48 5.47
N ASP A 212 12.15 13.67 6.01
CA ASP A 212 11.21 14.37 6.89
C ASP A 212 9.94 14.72 6.11
N VAL A 213 8.79 14.29 6.60
CA VAL A 213 7.52 14.47 5.85
C VAL A 213 7.01 15.92 5.85
N VAL A 214 7.48 16.75 6.78
CA VAL A 214 7.04 18.14 6.92
C VAL A 214 7.76 19.06 5.95
N GLY A 215 9.08 19.01 5.94
CA GLY A 215 9.93 19.92 5.17
C GLY A 215 10.60 19.29 3.96
N GLY A 216 10.41 17.99 3.70
CA GLY A 216 11.05 17.30 2.59
C GLY A 216 12.57 17.16 2.72
N LYS A 217 13.12 17.34 3.92
CA LYS A 217 14.56 17.28 4.14
C LYS A 217 15.04 15.82 4.21
N LYS A 218 16.16 15.55 3.55
CA LYS A 218 16.86 14.29 3.68
C LYS A 218 17.29 14.05 5.13
N LEU A 219 16.87 12.93 5.69
CA LEU A 219 17.31 12.47 7.00
C LEU A 219 18.40 11.41 6.87
N ARG A 220 18.22 10.46 5.94
CA ARG A 220 19.15 9.35 5.68
C ARG A 220 19.10 8.91 4.23
N GLU A 221 20.20 8.33 3.79
CA GLU A 221 20.31 7.45 2.62
C GLU A 221 21.01 6.17 3.09
N ILE A 222 20.40 5.01 2.82
CA ILE A 222 20.90 3.72 3.30
C ILE A 222 21.05 2.81 2.08
N GLU A 223 22.24 2.33 1.81
CA GLU A 223 22.51 1.41 0.72
C GLU A 223 21.78 0.09 0.93
N ALA A 224 20.84 -0.24 0.05
CA ALA A 224 20.10 -1.50 0.07
C ALA A 224 20.86 -2.64 -0.63
N GLY A 225 21.84 -2.31 -1.45
CA GLY A 225 22.65 -3.25 -2.21
C GLY A 225 22.07 -3.62 -3.57
N ALA A 226 20.79 -3.35 -3.83
CA ALA A 226 20.14 -3.60 -5.13
C ALA A 226 18.89 -2.73 -5.32
N TYR A 227 18.40 -2.67 -6.57
CA TYR A 227 17.20 -1.93 -6.94
C TYR A 227 15.98 -2.40 -6.15
N ILE A 228 15.24 -1.44 -5.61
CA ILE A 228 13.99 -1.66 -4.86
C ILE A 228 12.83 -1.34 -5.80
N ALA A 229 12.05 -2.35 -6.17
CA ALA A 229 10.90 -2.17 -7.04
C ALA A 229 9.55 -2.22 -6.30
N ALA A 230 9.54 -2.80 -5.10
CA ALA A 230 8.37 -2.90 -4.24
C ALA A 230 8.27 -1.72 -3.27
N SER A 231 7.09 -1.50 -2.71
CA SER A 231 6.92 -0.60 -1.58
C SER A 231 7.36 -1.28 -0.29
N GLY A 232 8.00 -0.53 0.60
CA GLY A 232 8.29 -1.01 1.93
C GLY A 232 7.08 -0.86 2.86
N ALA A 233 7.11 -1.58 3.98
CA ALA A 233 6.19 -1.40 5.10
C ALA A 233 6.96 -0.95 6.33
N MET A 234 6.45 0.05 7.05
CA MET A 234 7.07 0.57 8.26
C MET A 234 6.34 0.10 9.52
N GLU A 235 7.12 -0.14 10.57
CA GLU A 235 6.58 -0.29 11.91
C GLU A 235 7.52 0.41 12.88
N GLY A 236 7.07 1.54 13.43
CA GLY A 236 7.92 2.43 14.21
C GLY A 236 9.08 2.97 13.37
N ASN A 237 10.32 2.65 13.74
CA ASN A 237 11.54 3.02 13.02
C ASN A 237 12.03 1.92 12.06
N LEU A 238 11.32 0.80 11.96
CA LEU A 238 11.75 -0.32 11.14
C LEU A 238 11.02 -0.31 9.79
N LEU A 239 11.79 -0.38 8.70
CA LEU A 239 11.32 -0.58 7.35
C LEU A 239 11.62 -2.02 6.92
N TYR A 240 10.62 -2.67 6.36
CA TYR A 240 10.72 -4.00 5.74
C TYR A 240 10.53 -3.84 4.24
N VAL A 241 11.50 -4.27 3.43
CA VAL A 241 11.46 -4.07 1.98
C VAL A 241 12.22 -5.15 1.23
N GLY A 242 11.62 -5.68 0.16
CA GLY A 242 12.28 -6.60 -0.76
C GLY A 242 13.03 -5.87 -1.88
N HIS A 243 14.05 -6.52 -2.46
CA HIS A 243 14.78 -5.98 -3.60
C HIS A 243 15.13 -7.03 -4.67
N TYR A 244 15.68 -6.57 -5.79
CA TYR A 244 15.97 -7.37 -7.00
C TYR A 244 17.00 -8.48 -6.77
N GLU A 245 17.95 -8.31 -5.86
CA GLU A 245 19.01 -9.27 -5.55
C GLU A 245 18.59 -10.29 -4.48
N ASN A 246 17.28 -10.60 -4.47
CA ASN A 246 16.73 -11.76 -3.77
C ASN A 246 16.75 -11.67 -2.24
N GLU A 247 16.79 -10.48 -1.66
CA GLU A 247 16.75 -10.30 -0.22
C GLU A 247 15.52 -9.49 0.22
N LEU A 248 14.98 -9.84 1.37
CA LEU A 248 14.11 -9.00 2.18
C LEU A 248 14.95 -8.39 3.30
N LEU A 249 14.90 -7.09 3.43
CA LEU A 249 15.66 -6.32 4.41
C LEU A 249 14.75 -5.86 5.56
N CYS A 250 15.30 -5.86 6.78
CA CYS A 250 14.82 -5.04 7.88
C CYS A 250 15.83 -3.93 8.14
N VAL A 251 15.39 -2.70 7.99
CA VAL A 251 16.22 -1.50 8.07
C VAL A 251 15.74 -0.64 9.22
N ASP A 252 16.61 -0.31 10.17
CA ASP A 252 16.37 0.76 11.14
C ASP A 252 16.64 2.10 10.46
N VAL A 253 15.58 2.83 10.13
CA VAL A 253 15.69 4.11 9.40
C VAL A 253 16.18 5.26 10.29
N GLU A 254 16.11 5.13 11.61
CA GLU A 254 16.63 6.10 12.54
C GLU A 254 18.15 5.96 12.72
N GLU A 255 18.60 4.72 12.95
CA GLU A 255 20.04 4.40 13.07
C GLU A 255 20.74 4.35 11.71
N GLY A 256 20.02 4.14 10.61
CA GLY A 256 20.58 3.99 9.27
C GLY A 256 21.28 2.65 9.07
N LYS A 257 20.74 1.56 9.64
CA LYS A 257 21.38 0.24 9.64
C LYS A 257 20.44 -0.84 9.16
N ILE A 258 20.97 -1.79 8.39
CA ILE A 258 20.28 -3.05 8.10
C ILE A 258 20.46 -3.96 9.33
N LEU A 259 19.37 -4.31 9.98
CA LEU A 259 19.38 -5.15 11.19
C LEU A 259 19.49 -6.63 10.85
N TRP A 260 18.75 -7.07 9.81
CA TRP A 260 18.82 -8.42 9.30
C TRP A 260 18.42 -8.46 7.83
N LYS A 261 18.83 -9.54 7.17
CA LYS A 261 18.49 -9.89 5.79
C LYS A 261 17.95 -11.31 5.74
N TYR A 262 16.91 -11.50 4.96
CA TYR A 262 16.37 -12.83 4.65
C TYR A 262 16.55 -13.15 3.17
N ARG A 263 17.06 -14.35 2.89
CA ARG A 263 17.21 -14.90 1.55
C ARG A 263 16.90 -16.40 1.59
N ASP A 264 16.08 -16.87 0.65
CA ASP A 264 15.82 -18.31 0.49
C ASP A 264 16.43 -18.82 -0.83
N ARG A 265 16.02 -18.24 -1.95
CA ARG A 265 16.45 -18.60 -3.30
C ARG A 265 16.93 -17.38 -4.06
N ALA A 266 17.54 -17.64 -5.27
CA ALA A 266 18.00 -16.58 -6.15
C ALA A 266 16.85 -16.01 -7.01
N PHE A 267 15.78 -15.49 -6.38
CA PHE A 267 14.65 -14.85 -7.03
C PHE A 267 14.23 -13.56 -6.32
N PRO A 268 13.93 -12.49 -7.07
CA PRO A 268 13.55 -11.20 -6.50
C PRO A 268 12.29 -11.24 -5.62
N PHE A 269 12.29 -10.41 -4.59
CA PHE A 269 11.10 -10.04 -3.82
C PHE A 269 10.51 -8.77 -4.42
N MET A 270 9.42 -8.90 -5.19
CA MET A 270 8.79 -7.81 -5.93
C MET A 270 7.48 -7.35 -5.31
N SER A 271 6.89 -8.13 -4.39
CA SER A 271 5.69 -7.74 -3.67
C SER A 271 6.04 -6.86 -2.46
N SER A 272 5.08 -6.06 -2.00
CA SER A 272 5.22 -5.30 -0.75
C SER A 272 4.86 -6.20 0.44
N PRO A 273 5.65 -6.20 1.53
CA PRO A 273 5.42 -7.09 2.66
C PRO A 273 4.17 -6.71 3.45
N ALA A 274 3.52 -7.72 4.08
CA ALA A 274 2.59 -7.50 5.18
C ALA A 274 3.33 -7.69 6.51
N VAL A 275 3.18 -6.74 7.44
CA VAL A 275 3.94 -6.69 8.69
C VAL A 275 2.98 -6.72 9.88
N THR A 276 3.02 -7.79 10.65
CA THR A 276 2.28 -7.93 11.91
C THR A 276 3.19 -7.68 13.12
N ALA A 277 2.65 -7.85 14.32
CA ALA A 277 3.45 -7.71 15.55
C ALA A 277 4.67 -8.64 15.60
N ASP A 278 4.59 -9.83 14.99
CA ASP A 278 5.61 -10.87 15.09
C ASP A 278 6.03 -11.51 13.75
N ARG A 279 5.35 -11.20 12.64
CA ARG A 279 5.58 -11.79 11.31
C ARG A 279 5.77 -10.73 10.23
N VAL A 280 6.55 -11.09 9.23
CA VAL A 280 6.62 -10.43 7.92
C VAL A 280 6.24 -11.46 6.86
N VAL A 281 5.25 -11.15 6.02
CA VAL A 281 4.81 -12.04 4.95
C VAL A 281 5.01 -11.35 3.61
N ILE A 282 5.66 -12.03 2.66
CA ILE A 282 6.03 -11.45 1.36
C ILE A 282 5.96 -12.49 0.24
N GLY A 283 5.54 -12.08 -0.94
CA GLY A 283 5.57 -12.88 -2.15
C GLY A 283 6.90 -12.75 -2.91
N SER A 284 7.26 -13.78 -3.66
CA SER A 284 8.50 -13.79 -4.46
C SER A 284 8.27 -14.39 -5.86
N ARG A 285 9.16 -14.05 -6.78
CA ARG A 285 9.23 -14.66 -8.13
C ARG A 285 9.66 -16.11 -8.12
N ASP A 286 10.07 -16.66 -6.99
CA ASP A 286 10.34 -18.10 -6.82
C ASP A 286 9.07 -18.95 -6.74
N LYS A 287 7.89 -18.32 -6.95
CA LYS A 287 6.55 -18.91 -6.88
C LYS A 287 6.15 -19.28 -5.45
N ARG A 288 6.59 -18.51 -4.46
CA ARG A 288 6.27 -18.75 -3.06
C ARG A 288 5.82 -17.50 -2.35
N LEU A 289 5.00 -17.74 -1.35
CA LEU A 289 4.77 -16.81 -0.25
C LEU A 289 5.69 -17.22 0.89
N HIS A 290 6.39 -16.26 1.48
CA HIS A 290 7.31 -16.47 2.58
C HIS A 290 6.78 -15.79 3.84
N CYS A 291 6.85 -16.48 4.97
CA CYS A 291 6.59 -15.91 6.28
C CYS A 291 7.86 -16.00 7.13
N ILE A 292 8.23 -14.86 7.68
CA ILE A 292 9.50 -14.65 8.36
C ILE A 292 9.21 -14.09 9.76
N GLN A 293 10.00 -14.49 10.74
CA GLN A 293 9.99 -13.88 12.07
C GLN A 293 10.43 -12.43 11.99
N ARG A 294 9.60 -11.49 12.45
CA ARG A 294 9.90 -10.05 12.37
C ARG A 294 11.15 -9.66 13.15
N ALA A 295 11.39 -10.31 14.28
CA ALA A 295 12.45 -9.95 15.21
C ALA A 295 13.86 -10.18 14.66
N ASP A 296 14.08 -11.26 13.92
CA ASP A 296 15.43 -11.71 13.55
C ASP A 296 15.57 -12.24 12.11
N GLY A 297 14.50 -12.14 11.30
CA GLY A 297 14.52 -12.56 9.90
C GLY A 297 14.53 -14.07 9.67
N LYS A 298 14.30 -14.90 10.69
CA LYS A 298 14.28 -16.36 10.52
C LYS A 298 13.03 -16.82 9.79
N PRO A 299 13.13 -17.81 8.89
CA PRO A 299 11.98 -18.37 8.21
C PRO A 299 11.05 -19.08 9.21
N VAL A 300 9.74 -18.90 9.00
CA VAL A 300 8.70 -19.60 9.74
C VAL A 300 8.07 -20.67 8.87
N TRP A 301 7.59 -20.29 7.70
CA TRP A 301 7.04 -21.19 6.69
C TRP A 301 7.12 -20.58 5.29
N THR A 302 7.00 -21.43 4.29
CA THR A 302 6.78 -21.02 2.90
C THR A 302 5.57 -21.76 2.34
N PHE A 303 4.77 -21.07 1.50
CA PHE A 303 3.64 -21.65 0.77
C PHE A 303 3.94 -21.62 -0.73
N GLN A 304 3.83 -22.78 -1.40
CA GLN A 304 4.14 -22.93 -2.83
C GLN A 304 2.91 -22.66 -3.69
N THR A 305 3.01 -21.71 -4.62
CA THR A 305 2.06 -21.47 -5.71
C THR A 305 2.61 -22.06 -7.03
N ARG A 306 1.84 -22.00 -8.12
CA ARG A 306 2.28 -22.48 -9.44
C ARG A 306 2.87 -21.37 -10.31
N GLY A 307 2.58 -20.10 -10.00
CA GLY A 307 3.07 -18.89 -10.64
C GLY A 307 3.87 -18.01 -9.70
N LYS A 308 4.45 -16.93 -10.20
CA LYS A 308 5.10 -15.91 -9.37
C LYS A 308 4.08 -15.28 -8.42
N VAL A 309 4.54 -14.76 -7.29
CA VAL A 309 3.72 -14.02 -6.33
C VAL A 309 4.18 -12.56 -6.32
N GLU A 310 3.65 -11.77 -7.25
CA GLU A 310 3.89 -10.31 -7.34
C GLU A 310 2.79 -9.53 -6.62
N SER A 311 1.60 -10.09 -6.47
CA SER A 311 0.56 -9.59 -5.57
C SER A 311 1.09 -9.44 -4.15
N SER A 312 0.83 -8.31 -3.52
CA SER A 312 1.27 -8.04 -2.15
C SER A 312 0.28 -8.65 -1.16
N PRO A 313 0.72 -9.55 -0.26
CA PRO A 313 -0.16 -10.25 0.67
C PRO A 313 -0.81 -9.29 1.66
N VAL A 314 -2.04 -9.58 2.07
CA VAL A 314 -2.75 -8.88 3.15
C VAL A 314 -3.03 -9.88 4.27
N VAL A 315 -2.72 -9.46 5.51
CA VAL A 315 -3.06 -10.22 6.70
C VAL A 315 -4.36 -9.72 7.29
N ALA A 316 -5.33 -10.61 7.50
CA ALA A 316 -6.59 -10.33 8.17
C ALA A 316 -6.84 -11.39 9.24
N GLY A 317 -6.66 -11.02 10.52
CA GLY A 317 -6.69 -11.95 11.63
C GLY A 317 -5.62 -13.04 11.53
N ASP A 318 -6.04 -14.31 11.47
CA ASP A 318 -5.17 -15.49 11.34
C ASP A 318 -4.91 -15.94 9.88
N ARG A 319 -5.26 -15.09 8.89
CA ARG A 319 -5.25 -15.42 7.47
C ARG A 319 -4.40 -14.47 6.65
N VAL A 320 -3.77 -15.02 5.64
CA VAL A 320 -3.04 -14.29 4.61
C VAL A 320 -3.76 -14.45 3.28
N ILE A 321 -4.12 -13.35 2.65
CA ILE A 321 -4.82 -13.30 1.35
C ILE A 321 -3.81 -12.81 0.31
N VAL A 322 -3.68 -13.54 -0.82
CA VAL A 322 -2.71 -13.19 -1.86
C VAL A 322 -3.13 -13.71 -3.24
N GLY A 323 -2.89 -12.92 -4.28
CA GLY A 323 -2.98 -13.36 -5.67
C GLY A 323 -1.68 -13.99 -6.17
N SER A 324 -1.74 -14.73 -7.27
CA SER A 324 -0.56 -15.32 -7.93
C SER A 324 -0.71 -15.26 -9.45
N ASP A 325 0.42 -15.26 -10.16
CA ASP A 325 0.46 -15.34 -11.63
C ASP A 325 -0.07 -16.67 -12.18
N ASP A 326 -0.35 -17.66 -11.30
CA ASP A 326 -1.04 -18.89 -11.70
C ASP A 326 -2.56 -18.70 -11.87
N GLY A 327 -3.05 -17.48 -11.70
CA GLY A 327 -4.46 -17.13 -11.85
C GLY A 327 -5.32 -17.48 -10.64
N ARG A 328 -4.74 -17.71 -9.47
CA ARG A 328 -5.47 -18.06 -8.24
C ARG A 328 -5.33 -17.00 -7.16
N LEU A 329 -6.44 -16.74 -6.51
CA LEU A 329 -6.51 -16.05 -5.23
C LEU A 329 -6.45 -17.10 -4.13
N TYR A 330 -5.49 -16.95 -3.20
CA TYR A 330 -5.27 -17.88 -2.10
C TYR A 330 -5.58 -17.23 -0.75
N ILE A 331 -6.09 -18.05 0.16
CA ILE A 331 -6.13 -17.76 1.60
C ILE A 331 -5.34 -18.87 2.30
N VAL A 332 -4.30 -18.47 3.03
CA VAL A 332 -3.46 -19.38 3.79
C VAL A 332 -3.46 -19.00 5.27
N SER A 333 -3.19 -19.96 6.14
CA SER A 333 -3.06 -19.75 7.58
C SER A 333 -1.78 -18.96 7.88
N LEU A 334 -1.88 -17.87 8.64
CA LEU A 334 -0.73 -17.10 9.11
C LEU A 334 0.17 -17.92 10.03
N ALA A 335 -0.40 -18.84 10.80
CA ALA A 335 0.34 -19.61 11.79
C ALA A 335 1.30 -20.64 11.16
N ASP A 336 0.85 -21.36 10.12
CA ASP A 336 1.57 -22.52 9.58
C ASP A 336 1.66 -22.58 8.04
N GLY A 337 1.14 -21.56 7.33
CA GLY A 337 1.18 -21.47 5.87
C GLY A 337 0.31 -22.47 5.13
N LYS A 338 -0.56 -23.21 5.82
CA LYS A 338 -1.46 -24.14 5.14
C LYS A 338 -2.54 -23.42 4.37
N GLU A 339 -2.81 -23.92 3.16
CA GLU A 339 -3.94 -23.45 2.36
C GLU A 339 -5.25 -23.70 3.10
N ARG A 340 -6.08 -22.65 3.17
CA ARG A 340 -7.42 -22.69 3.73
C ARG A 340 -8.48 -22.65 2.64
N TRP A 341 -8.20 -21.89 1.59
CA TRP A 341 -9.11 -21.68 0.47
C TRP A 341 -8.35 -21.16 -0.74
N ASN A 342 -8.82 -21.46 -1.94
CA ASN A 342 -8.39 -20.82 -3.17
C ASN A 342 -9.55 -20.67 -4.15
N TYR A 343 -9.39 -19.73 -5.10
CA TYR A 343 -10.34 -19.54 -6.21
C TYR A 343 -9.58 -19.25 -7.50
N GLU A 344 -9.93 -19.92 -8.59
CA GLU A 344 -9.29 -19.76 -9.89
C GLU A 344 -9.98 -18.67 -10.70
N LEU A 345 -9.27 -17.60 -11.07
CA LEU A 345 -9.67 -16.52 -11.97
C LEU A 345 -9.23 -16.79 -13.41
N GLY A 346 -8.17 -17.58 -13.57
CA GLY A 346 -7.68 -18.09 -14.88
C GLY A 346 -6.65 -17.20 -15.58
N GLN A 347 -6.42 -15.98 -15.14
CA GLN A 347 -5.36 -15.08 -15.63
C GLN A 347 -4.53 -14.56 -14.45
N PRO A 348 -3.28 -14.09 -14.68
CA PRO A 348 -2.41 -13.58 -13.61
C PRO A 348 -3.09 -12.57 -12.71
N ILE A 349 -2.79 -12.65 -11.42
CA ILE A 349 -3.28 -11.73 -10.41
C ILE A 349 -2.09 -10.95 -9.84
N GLN A 350 -1.79 -9.80 -10.44
CA GLN A 350 -0.74 -8.89 -9.99
C GLN A 350 -1.27 -7.86 -8.99
N SER A 351 -2.56 -7.53 -9.08
CA SER A 351 -3.26 -6.71 -8.10
C SER A 351 -3.13 -7.28 -6.70
N SER A 352 -3.10 -6.41 -5.69
CA SER A 352 -3.11 -6.82 -4.28
C SER A 352 -4.54 -6.78 -3.74
N PRO A 353 -4.89 -7.64 -2.77
CA PRO A 353 -6.22 -7.63 -2.17
C PRO A 353 -6.51 -6.32 -1.40
N ALA A 354 -7.74 -5.82 -1.50
CA ALA A 354 -8.32 -4.87 -0.57
C ALA A 354 -9.32 -5.61 0.32
N VAL A 355 -9.19 -5.50 1.64
CA VAL A 355 -9.90 -6.37 2.58
C VAL A 355 -10.65 -5.54 3.61
N VAL A 356 -11.97 -5.66 3.61
CA VAL A 356 -12.88 -5.07 4.61
C VAL A 356 -13.80 -6.17 5.17
N ASP A 357 -14.57 -5.89 6.24
CA ASP A 357 -15.45 -6.88 6.87
C ASP A 357 -16.36 -7.57 5.84
N GLY A 358 -16.24 -8.90 5.83
CA GLY A 358 -17.02 -9.77 4.94
C GLY A 358 -16.61 -9.74 3.47
N HIS A 359 -15.65 -8.89 3.03
CA HIS A 359 -15.34 -8.73 1.60
C HIS A 359 -13.85 -8.73 1.31
N ILE A 360 -13.49 -9.31 0.15
CA ILE A 360 -12.19 -9.23 -0.49
C ILE A 360 -12.41 -8.69 -1.91
N VAL A 361 -11.78 -7.56 -2.26
CA VAL A 361 -11.82 -7.01 -3.62
C VAL A 361 -10.44 -7.13 -4.25
N ILE A 362 -10.37 -7.61 -5.50
CA ILE A 362 -9.12 -7.82 -6.21
C ILE A 362 -9.29 -7.59 -7.71
N GLY A 363 -8.29 -6.98 -8.34
CA GLY A 363 -8.18 -6.88 -9.80
C GLY A 363 -7.49 -8.11 -10.40
N CYS A 364 -7.66 -8.32 -11.70
CA CYS A 364 -7.02 -9.40 -12.42
C CYS A 364 -6.62 -8.93 -13.84
N ASP A 365 -5.60 -9.58 -14.43
CA ASP A 365 -5.12 -9.24 -15.77
C ASP A 365 -6.11 -9.59 -16.88
N ASP A 366 -7.18 -10.36 -16.56
CA ASP A 366 -8.31 -10.57 -17.46
C ASP A 366 -9.20 -9.32 -17.63
N GLY A 367 -8.89 -8.25 -16.90
CA GLY A 367 -9.63 -6.99 -16.94
C GLY A 367 -10.92 -7.01 -16.13
N PHE A 368 -11.04 -7.89 -15.15
CA PHE A 368 -12.14 -7.83 -14.19
C PHE A 368 -11.66 -7.37 -12.80
N VAL A 369 -12.55 -6.68 -12.12
CA VAL A 369 -12.54 -6.50 -10.67
C VAL A 369 -13.48 -7.53 -10.07
N TYR A 370 -13.00 -8.30 -9.10
CA TYR A 370 -13.75 -9.34 -8.42
C TYR A 370 -13.99 -8.95 -6.97
N CYS A 371 -15.17 -9.26 -6.46
CA CYS A 371 -15.49 -9.16 -5.05
C CYS A 371 -15.96 -10.51 -4.52
N PHE A 372 -15.32 -10.94 -3.45
CA PHE A 372 -15.68 -12.16 -2.71
C PHE A 372 -16.25 -11.78 -1.36
N GLY A 373 -17.17 -12.60 -0.85
CA GLY A 373 -17.79 -12.34 0.44
C GLY A 373 -18.43 -13.59 1.05
N SER A 374 -19.17 -13.41 2.15
CA SER A 374 -19.86 -14.51 2.82
C SER A 374 -20.85 -15.21 1.88
N PRO A 375 -20.99 -16.54 1.96
CA PRO A 375 -22.18 -17.21 1.43
C PRO A 375 -23.45 -16.56 1.97
N HIS A 376 -24.55 -16.66 1.24
CA HIS A 376 -25.86 -16.09 1.67
C HIS A 376 -26.38 -16.78 2.90
#